data_e2e8f730a3db14e18c4fa63cbab341b2
#
_entry.id   e2e8f730a3db14e18c4fa63cbab341b2
#
_cell.length_a   1.000
_cell.length_b   1.000
_cell.length_c   1.000
_cell.angle_alpha   90.00
_cell.angle_beta   90.00
_cell.angle_gamma   90.00
#
_symmetry.space_group_name_H-M   'P 1'
#
loop_
_entity.id
_entity.type
_entity.pdbx_description
1 polymer ?
#
loop_
_entity_poly.entity_id
_entity_poly.type
_entity_poly.pdbx_seq_one_letter_code
_entity_poly.pdbx_strand_id
1 'polypeptide(L)'
;MARLILSLDGHTMAEYNMNKERYTLGRLPDNDIRIDNPAVSGHHSLIINILNDSFLEDLNSTNGTYVNGKLIKKHALQHGDIITVGHHQLRFVEE
;
A
#
# COMPACT_ATOMS: atom_id res chain seq x y z
N MET A 1 12.02 -4.79 -11.08
CA MET A 1 11.42 -3.53 -10.65
C MET A 1 10.07 -3.79 -10.00
N ALA A 2 9.81 -3.12 -8.90
CA ALA A 2 8.58 -3.34 -8.14
C ALA A 2 7.45 -2.45 -8.62
N ARG A 3 6.23 -2.93 -8.50
CA ARG A 3 5.03 -2.15 -8.76
C ARG A 3 3.89 -2.58 -7.85
N LEU A 4 2.92 -1.68 -7.68
CA LEU A 4 1.71 -1.94 -6.93
C LEU A 4 0.51 -1.91 -7.86
N ILE A 5 -0.39 -2.86 -7.70
CA ILE A 5 -1.62 -2.93 -8.48
C ILE A 5 -2.78 -2.73 -7.52
N LEU A 6 -3.45 -1.57 -7.62
CA LEU A 6 -4.57 -1.21 -6.77
C LEU A 6 -5.87 -1.77 -7.36
N SER A 7 -6.64 -2.46 -6.52
CA SER A 7 -7.92 -3.01 -6.94
C SER A 7 -8.97 -2.85 -5.84
N LEU A 8 -10.24 -2.89 -6.26
CA LEU A 8 -11.39 -2.89 -5.38
C LEU A 8 -12.38 -3.92 -5.91
N ASP A 9 -12.78 -4.87 -5.06
CA ASP A 9 -13.74 -5.93 -5.41
C ASP A 9 -13.35 -6.67 -6.69
N GLY A 10 -12.05 -6.96 -6.85
CA GLY A 10 -11.52 -7.67 -7.99
C GLY A 10 -11.31 -6.84 -9.25
N HIS A 11 -11.63 -5.54 -9.22
CA HIS A 11 -11.45 -4.64 -10.36
C HIS A 11 -10.18 -3.83 -10.18
N THR A 12 -9.27 -3.91 -11.14
CA THR A 12 -8.04 -3.11 -11.14
C THR A 12 -8.38 -1.65 -11.41
N MET A 13 -7.93 -0.79 -10.50
CA MET A 13 -8.18 0.66 -10.57
C MET A 13 -6.97 1.44 -11.07
N ALA A 14 -5.77 1.03 -10.67
CA ALA A 14 -4.54 1.76 -10.99
C ALA A 14 -3.33 0.86 -10.80
N GLU A 15 -2.23 1.28 -11.38
CA GLU A 15 -0.96 0.58 -11.27
C GLU A 15 0.14 1.63 -11.05
N TYR A 16 1.03 1.35 -10.09
CA TYR A 16 2.08 2.29 -9.69
C TYR A 16 3.44 1.61 -9.79
N ASN A 17 4.33 2.19 -10.59
CA ASN A 17 5.72 1.75 -10.62
C ASN A 17 6.46 2.32 -9.42
N MET A 18 7.16 1.47 -8.68
CA MET A 18 7.89 1.88 -7.47
C MET A 18 9.25 2.47 -7.86
N ASN A 19 9.26 3.69 -8.41
CA ASN A 19 10.47 4.34 -8.88
C ASN A 19 10.93 5.50 -7.99
N LYS A 20 10.34 5.67 -6.82
CA LYS A 20 10.75 6.66 -5.83
C LYS A 20 11.10 5.96 -4.53
N GLU A 21 11.81 6.70 -3.67
CA GLU A 21 12.19 6.19 -2.35
C GLU A 21 11.00 6.02 -1.42
N ARG A 22 9.99 6.90 -1.52
CA ARG A 22 8.85 6.89 -0.60
C ARG A 22 7.53 6.99 -1.37
N TYR A 23 6.54 6.24 -0.89
CA TYR A 23 5.16 6.33 -1.37
C TYR A 23 4.22 6.36 -0.17
N THR A 24 3.43 7.43 -0.07
CA THR A 24 2.41 7.53 0.97
C THR A 24 1.06 7.07 0.41
N LEU A 25 0.32 6.35 1.25
CA LEU A 25 -1.00 5.83 0.92
C LEU A 25 -2.00 6.43 1.89
N GLY A 26 -3.11 6.95 1.39
CA GLY A 26 -4.12 7.51 2.26
C GLY A 26 -5.26 8.18 1.53
N ARG A 27 -6.22 8.68 2.31
CA ARG A 27 -7.44 9.28 1.78
C ARG A 27 -7.22 10.70 1.27
N LEU A 28 -6.29 11.45 1.86
CA LEU A 28 -6.08 12.85 1.51
C LEU A 28 -5.36 13.01 0.17
N PRO A 29 -5.62 14.10 -0.56
CA PRO A 29 -5.04 14.29 -1.89
C PRO A 29 -3.53 14.45 -1.94
N ASP A 30 -2.87 14.74 -0.82
CA ASP A 30 -1.41 14.88 -0.78
C ASP A 30 -0.66 13.56 -0.74
N ASN A 31 -1.38 12.43 -0.70
CA ASN A 31 -0.74 11.12 -0.77
C ASN A 31 -0.31 10.79 -2.20
N ASP A 32 0.78 10.03 -2.32
CA ASP A 32 1.23 9.52 -3.61
C ASP A 32 0.21 8.55 -4.21
N ILE A 33 -0.37 7.72 -3.36
CA ILE A 33 -1.43 6.79 -3.74
C ILE A 33 -2.65 7.18 -2.93
N ARG A 34 -3.58 7.88 -3.58
CA ARG A 34 -4.80 8.33 -2.93
C ARG A 34 -5.86 7.24 -3.03
N ILE A 35 -6.42 6.88 -1.87
CA ILE A 35 -7.52 5.93 -1.79
C ILE A 35 -8.69 6.67 -1.12
N ASP A 36 -9.59 7.19 -1.94
CA ASP A 36 -10.71 8.02 -1.47
C ASP A 36 -11.83 7.14 -0.94
N ASN A 37 -11.65 6.64 0.27
CA ASN A 37 -12.59 5.75 0.92
C ASN A 37 -12.66 6.10 2.41
N PRO A 38 -13.87 6.16 3.01
CA PRO A 38 -14.01 6.54 4.43
C PRO A 38 -13.29 5.60 5.40
N ALA A 39 -13.04 4.35 5.03
CA ALA A 39 -12.35 3.39 5.87
C ALA A 39 -10.83 3.58 5.84
N VAL A 40 -10.33 4.51 5.02
CA VAL A 40 -8.89 4.78 4.87
C VAL A 40 -8.56 6.06 5.61
N SER A 41 -7.53 6.01 6.47
CA SER A 41 -7.05 7.18 7.20
C SER A 41 -6.43 8.20 6.25
N GLY A 42 -6.41 9.47 6.65
CA GLY A 42 -5.87 10.56 5.84
C GLY A 42 -4.46 10.26 5.35
N HIS A 43 -3.58 9.82 6.26
CA HIS A 43 -2.26 9.27 5.96
C HIS A 43 -2.23 7.89 6.61
N HIS A 44 -2.39 6.85 5.81
CA HIS A 44 -2.68 5.50 6.29
C HIS A 44 -1.44 4.64 6.43
N SER A 45 -0.65 4.58 5.37
CA SER A 45 0.55 3.75 5.31
C SER A 45 1.64 4.40 4.49
N LEU A 46 2.84 3.87 4.63
CA LEU A 46 4.03 4.37 3.96
C LEU A 46 4.81 3.19 3.40
N ILE A 47 5.24 3.30 2.16
CA ILE A 47 6.18 2.34 1.58
C ILE A 47 7.51 3.05 1.39
N ILE A 48 8.58 2.43 1.90
CA ILE A 48 9.96 2.92 1.72
C ILE A 48 10.71 1.90 0.90
N ASN A 49 11.32 2.37 -0.19
CA ASN A 49 12.14 1.55 -1.06
C ASN A 49 13.61 1.85 -0.77
N ILE A 50 14.35 0.84 -0.31
CA ILE A 50 15.77 0.95 0.00
C ILE A 50 16.50 -0.09 -0.82
N LEU A 51 17.30 0.38 -1.79
CA LEU A 51 17.97 -0.51 -2.74
C LEU A 51 16.91 -1.37 -3.45
N ASN A 52 16.99 -2.68 -3.31
CA ASN A 52 16.06 -3.60 -3.96
C ASN A 52 14.96 -4.09 -3.02
N ASP A 53 14.86 -3.51 -1.82
CA ASP A 53 13.89 -3.94 -0.81
C ASP A 53 12.82 -2.88 -0.61
N SER A 54 11.59 -3.33 -0.33
CA SER A 54 10.45 -2.46 -0.07
C SER A 54 9.86 -2.80 1.29
N PHE A 55 9.60 -1.77 2.10
CA PHE A 55 9.06 -1.91 3.45
C PHE A 55 7.78 -1.13 3.58
N LEU A 56 6.75 -1.79 4.11
CA LEU A 56 5.45 -1.17 4.37
C LEU A 56 5.33 -0.87 5.86
N GLU A 57 4.86 0.33 6.19
CA GLU A 57 4.66 0.76 7.57
C GLU A 57 3.27 1.36 7.74
N ASP A 58 2.55 0.93 8.78
CA ASP A 58 1.29 1.54 9.16
C ASP A 58 1.53 2.83 9.93
N LEU A 59 0.83 3.90 9.59
CA LEU A 59 0.99 5.22 10.21
C LEU A 59 -0.08 5.47 11.28
N ASN A 60 -0.27 4.51 12.18
CA ASN A 60 -1.29 4.57 13.23
C ASN A 60 -2.69 4.78 12.65
N SER A 61 -2.99 4.05 11.60
CA SER A 61 -4.29 4.13 10.94
C SER A 61 -5.41 3.66 11.86
N THR A 62 -6.63 4.18 11.61
CA THR A 62 -7.79 3.83 12.42
C THR A 62 -8.18 2.36 12.25
N ASN A 63 -8.17 1.87 11.02
CA ASN A 63 -8.65 0.51 10.70
C ASN A 63 -7.54 -0.50 10.45
N GLY A 64 -6.28 -0.06 10.46
CA GLY A 64 -5.14 -0.95 10.30
C GLY A 64 -4.73 -1.18 8.85
N THR A 65 -3.51 -1.67 8.69
CA THR A 65 -2.93 -2.10 7.43
C THR A 65 -2.67 -3.60 7.52
N TYR A 66 -3.09 -4.36 6.52
CA TYR A 66 -2.99 -5.82 6.53
C TYR A 66 -2.15 -6.30 5.36
N VAL A 67 -1.38 -7.34 5.58
CA VAL A 67 -0.64 -8.04 4.50
C VAL A 67 -1.01 -9.52 4.57
N ASN A 68 -1.57 -10.01 3.48
CA ASN A 68 -2.04 -11.40 3.39
C ASN A 68 -2.96 -11.77 4.54
N GLY A 69 -3.83 -10.84 4.93
CA GLY A 69 -4.81 -11.02 5.99
C GLY A 69 -4.30 -10.78 7.40
N LYS A 70 -3.04 -10.41 7.57
CA LYS A 70 -2.46 -10.19 8.91
C LYS A 70 -2.24 -8.71 9.15
N LEU A 71 -2.67 -8.24 10.32
CA LEU A 71 -2.42 -6.87 10.76
C LEU A 71 -0.93 -6.65 10.96
N ILE A 72 -0.38 -5.60 10.38
CA ILE A 72 1.05 -5.30 10.48
C ILE A 72 1.27 -3.89 11.04
N LYS A 73 2.42 -3.69 11.65
CA LYS A 73 2.96 -2.36 11.93
C LYS A 73 4.03 -2.02 10.91
N LYS A 74 4.90 -2.96 10.61
CA LYS A 74 5.97 -2.85 9.64
C LYS A 74 6.20 -4.21 9.00
N HIS A 75 6.38 -4.24 7.69
CA HIS A 75 6.48 -5.50 6.96
C HIS A 75 7.41 -5.34 5.76
N ALA A 76 8.35 -6.28 5.60
CA ALA A 76 9.18 -6.34 4.41
C ALA A 76 8.37 -7.02 3.30
N LEU A 77 8.07 -6.27 2.24
CA LEU A 77 7.22 -6.75 1.16
C LEU A 77 7.93 -7.78 0.30
N GLN A 78 7.20 -8.79 -0.13
CA GLN A 78 7.67 -9.84 -1.01
C GLN A 78 6.73 -9.95 -2.21
N HIS A 79 7.27 -10.41 -3.34
CA HIS A 79 6.48 -10.62 -4.55
C HIS A 79 5.22 -11.43 -4.24
N GLY A 80 4.09 -10.92 -4.69
CA GLY A 80 2.80 -11.57 -4.50
C GLY A 80 2.05 -11.16 -3.23
N ASP A 81 2.67 -10.37 -2.34
CA ASP A 81 1.99 -9.90 -1.14
C ASP A 81 0.77 -9.07 -1.51
N ILE A 82 -0.32 -9.29 -0.77
CA ILE A 82 -1.57 -8.52 -0.92
C ILE A 82 -1.71 -7.61 0.29
N ILE A 83 -1.61 -6.31 0.05
CA ILE A 83 -1.82 -5.28 1.06
C ILE A 83 -3.29 -4.93 1.06
N THR A 84 -3.92 -4.89 2.24
CA THR A 84 -5.31 -4.45 2.37
C THR A 84 -5.36 -3.17 3.20
N VAL A 85 -5.97 -2.13 2.62
CA VAL A 85 -6.17 -0.82 3.23
C VAL A 85 -7.63 -0.46 3.03
N GLY A 86 -8.38 -0.43 4.14
CA GLY A 86 -9.83 -0.32 4.05
C GLY A 86 -10.40 -1.51 3.29
N HIS A 87 -11.14 -1.24 2.21
CA HIS A 87 -11.68 -2.29 1.34
C HIS A 87 -10.85 -2.50 0.08
N HIS A 88 -9.78 -1.73 -0.08
CA HIS A 88 -8.92 -1.78 -1.26
C HIS A 88 -7.77 -2.74 -1.06
N GLN A 89 -7.32 -3.35 -2.15
CA GLN A 89 -6.17 -4.23 -2.15
C GLN A 89 -5.09 -3.69 -3.08
N LEU A 90 -3.84 -3.85 -2.65
CA LEU A 90 -2.68 -3.51 -3.46
C LEU A 90 -1.80 -4.75 -3.53
N ARG A 91 -1.62 -5.27 -4.74
CA ARG A 91 -0.71 -6.40 -4.94
C ARG A 91 0.69 -5.87 -5.19
N PHE A 92 1.65 -6.37 -4.44
CA PHE A 92 3.06 -6.04 -4.64
C PHE A 92 3.68 -7.04 -5.61
N VAL A 93 4.20 -6.52 -6.70
CA VAL A 93 4.82 -7.35 -7.76
C VAL A 93 6.27 -6.91 -7.92
N GLU A 94 7.18 -7.85 -7.78
CA GLU A 94 8.62 -7.64 -7.96
C GLU A 94 9.10 -8.51 -9.12
N GLU A 95 9.55 -7.88 -10.20
CA GLU A 95 10.01 -8.60 -11.39
C GLU A 95 11.43 -8.24 -11.77
#